data_49b9c4f2555f03a442010b5f1e785dad
#
_entry.id   49b9c4f2555f03a442010b5f1e785dad
#
_cell.length_a   1.000
_cell.length_b   1.000
_cell.length_c   1.000
_cell.angle_alpha   90.00
_cell.angle_beta   90.00
_cell.angle_gamma   90.00
#
_symmetry.space_group_name_H-M   'P 1'
#
loop_
_entity.id
_entity.type
_entity.pdbx_description
1 polymer ?
#
loop_
_entity_poly.entity_id
_entity_poly.type
_entity_poly.pdbx_seq_one_letter_code
_entity_poly.pdbx_strand_id
1 'polypeptide(L)'
;MECWAICDLGHVHWGTAGGAGFLFRYVPLEGEPCFLLQQRSSAVDYPGTWGIPGGAIRDRESPEAAAKREFGEEIGRLPSYRITGIKIQDCGGNWQFHVIQADVEEPFSAYCSAETDATGWFTQNNMSSLRLHPGLQSWLREQT
;
A
#
# COMPACT_ATOMS: atom_id res chain seq x y z
N MET A 1 15.61 -3.05 -15.20
CA MET A 1 15.30 -1.64 -15.46
C MET A 1 13.83 -1.38 -15.14
N GLU A 2 13.58 -0.38 -14.33
CA GLU A 2 12.21 -0.01 -14.00
C GLU A 2 11.64 0.88 -15.10
N CYS A 3 10.41 0.59 -15.52
CA CYS A 3 9.70 1.39 -16.50
C CYS A 3 8.19 1.26 -16.24
N TRP A 4 7.41 2.08 -16.93
CA TRP A 4 5.96 2.00 -16.82
C TRP A 4 5.44 0.75 -17.53
N ALA A 5 4.47 0.09 -16.90
CA ALA A 5 3.77 -1.06 -17.46
C ALA A 5 2.27 -0.81 -17.41
N ILE A 6 1.55 -1.37 -18.37
CA ILE A 6 0.10 -1.30 -18.42
C ILE A 6 -0.44 -2.72 -18.22
N CYS A 7 -1.24 -2.94 -17.20
CA CYS A 7 -1.84 -4.25 -16.96
C CYS A 7 -3.10 -4.43 -17.80
N ASP A 8 -3.63 -5.66 -17.83
CA ASP A 8 -4.81 -6.01 -18.62
C ASP A 8 -6.08 -5.23 -18.23
N LEU A 9 -6.10 -4.64 -17.04
CA LEU A 9 -7.20 -3.78 -16.58
C LEU A 9 -7.03 -2.33 -17.05
N GLY A 10 -5.97 -2.01 -17.80
CA GLY A 10 -5.70 -0.68 -18.31
C GLY A 10 -5.04 0.26 -17.32
N HIS A 11 -4.65 -0.23 -16.14
CA HIS A 11 -3.94 0.59 -15.16
C HIS A 11 -2.48 0.73 -15.56
N VAL A 12 -1.93 1.93 -15.33
CA VAL A 12 -0.51 2.21 -15.58
C VAL A 12 0.24 2.01 -14.27
N HIS A 13 1.30 1.19 -14.31
CA HIS A 13 2.12 0.88 -13.15
C HIS A 13 3.58 1.22 -13.43
N TRP A 14 4.28 1.68 -12.40
CA TRP A 14 5.72 1.90 -12.48
C TRP A 14 6.44 0.59 -12.17
N GLY A 15 7.41 0.24 -13.04
CA GLY A 15 8.20 -0.96 -12.87
C GLY A 15 7.63 -2.15 -13.63
N THR A 16 8.50 -3.09 -14.00
CA THR A 16 8.14 -4.28 -14.78
C THR A 16 8.17 -5.57 -13.96
N ALA A 17 8.76 -5.53 -12.74
CA ALA A 17 8.87 -6.69 -11.85
C ALA A 17 7.69 -6.79 -10.86
N GLY A 18 6.68 -5.92 -10.99
CA GLY A 18 5.56 -5.86 -10.09
C GLY A 18 5.77 -4.85 -8.98
N GLY A 19 4.88 -4.85 -8.00
CA GLY A 19 4.94 -3.95 -6.87
C GLY A 19 4.64 -4.64 -5.56
N ALA A 20 4.95 -3.98 -4.45
CA ALA A 20 4.67 -4.48 -3.11
C ALA A 20 4.48 -3.31 -2.13
N GLY A 21 3.63 -3.53 -1.13
CA GLY A 21 3.42 -2.56 -0.08
C GLY A 21 2.84 -3.20 1.16
N PHE A 22 2.98 -2.50 2.29
CA PHE A 22 2.41 -2.94 3.55
C PHE A 22 1.02 -2.37 3.75
N LEU A 23 0.09 -3.24 4.12
CA LEU A 23 -1.18 -2.85 4.69
C LEU A 23 -1.09 -3.14 6.20
N PHE A 24 -0.63 -2.13 6.96
CA PHE A 24 -0.53 -2.27 8.40
C PHE A 24 -1.89 -2.18 9.05
N ARG A 25 -2.14 -3.09 9.97
CA ARG A 25 -3.39 -3.20 10.71
C ARG A 25 -3.13 -3.11 12.21
N TYR A 26 -3.93 -2.30 12.89
CA TYR A 26 -3.99 -2.23 14.34
C TYR A 26 -5.37 -2.68 14.79
N VAL A 27 -5.41 -3.65 15.71
CA VAL A 27 -6.67 -4.15 16.27
C VAL A 27 -6.76 -3.67 17.72
N PRO A 28 -7.60 -2.66 18.01
CA PRO A 28 -7.76 -2.21 19.40
C PRO A 28 -8.48 -3.26 20.23
N LEU A 29 -8.32 -3.18 21.57
CA LEU A 29 -9.03 -4.09 22.49
C LEU A 29 -10.54 -3.97 22.33
N GLU A 30 -11.02 -2.76 22.12
CA GLU A 30 -12.44 -2.49 21.83
C GLU A 30 -12.49 -1.64 20.58
N GLY A 31 -13.29 -2.09 19.61
CA GLY A 31 -13.45 -1.39 18.36
C GLY A 31 -12.98 -2.18 17.17
N GLU A 32 -13.10 -1.58 16.01
CA GLU A 32 -12.79 -2.21 14.73
C GLU A 32 -11.31 -2.09 14.38
N PRO A 33 -10.79 -3.04 13.60
CA PRO A 33 -9.43 -2.91 13.07
C PRO A 33 -9.26 -1.61 12.26
N CYS A 34 -8.10 -0.99 12.42
CA CYS A 34 -7.73 0.21 11.68
C CYS A 34 -6.53 -0.09 10.80
N PHE A 35 -6.48 0.57 9.66
CA PHE A 35 -5.43 0.36 8.65
C PHE A 35 -4.71 1.68 8.36
N LEU A 36 -3.39 1.60 8.22
CA LEU A 36 -2.58 2.78 7.89
C LEU A 36 -2.66 3.03 6.39
N LEU A 37 -3.10 4.22 6.03
CA LEU A 37 -3.16 4.68 4.65
C LEU A 37 -2.36 5.95 4.47
N GLN A 38 -1.94 6.19 3.24
CA GLN A 38 -1.31 7.45 2.84
C GLN A 38 -2.07 8.09 1.70
N GLN A 39 -2.13 9.41 1.71
CA GLN A 39 -2.66 10.18 0.59
C GLN A 39 -1.52 10.49 -0.37
N ARG A 40 -1.70 10.13 -1.63
CA ARG A 40 -0.69 10.29 -2.67
C ARG A 40 -0.60 11.76 -3.08
N SER A 41 0.64 12.25 -3.21
CA SER A 41 0.89 13.63 -3.59
C SER A 41 0.71 13.84 -5.09
N SER A 42 0.81 15.11 -5.52
CA SER A 42 0.77 15.45 -6.94
C SER A 42 2.02 15.01 -7.71
N ALA A 43 3.06 14.55 -7.00
CA ALA A 43 4.30 14.10 -7.60
C ALA A 43 4.26 12.66 -8.14
N VAL A 44 3.19 11.92 -7.83
CA VAL A 44 3.05 10.50 -8.21
C VAL A 44 1.75 10.27 -8.95
N ASP A 45 1.57 9.05 -9.49
CA ASP A 45 0.34 8.67 -10.18
C ASP A 45 -0.84 8.62 -9.20
N TYR A 46 -2.05 8.75 -9.72
CA TYR A 46 -3.30 8.80 -8.95
C TYR A 46 -3.23 9.81 -7.79
N PRO A 47 -2.87 11.08 -8.08
CA PRO A 47 -2.68 12.07 -7.01
C PRO A 47 -3.95 12.33 -6.24
N GLY A 48 -3.82 12.58 -4.94
CA GLY A 48 -4.94 12.85 -4.05
C GLY A 48 -5.71 11.63 -3.59
N THR A 49 -5.43 10.45 -4.14
CA THR A 49 -6.08 9.22 -3.67
C THR A 49 -5.34 8.65 -2.46
N TRP A 50 -6.08 7.87 -1.67
CA TRP A 50 -5.52 7.18 -0.52
C TRP A 50 -5.17 5.73 -0.89
N GLY A 51 -3.98 5.31 -0.51
CA GLY A 51 -3.49 3.97 -0.76
C GLY A 51 -2.58 3.49 0.34
N ILE A 52 -1.92 2.37 0.12
CA ILE A 52 -0.93 1.85 1.06
C ILE A 52 0.47 2.28 0.64
N PRO A 53 1.41 2.42 1.62
CA PRO A 53 2.81 2.66 1.29
C PRO A 53 3.36 1.49 0.49
N GLY A 54 4.00 1.78 -0.64
CA GLY A 54 4.56 0.74 -1.49
C GLY A 54 5.01 1.30 -2.82
N GLY A 55 5.55 0.43 -3.63
CA GLY A 55 6.05 0.80 -4.96
C GLY A 55 6.61 -0.39 -5.71
N ALA A 56 7.42 -0.10 -6.73
CA ALA A 56 7.96 -1.10 -7.63
C ALA A 56 8.99 -2.00 -6.95
N ILE A 57 8.93 -3.28 -7.26
CA ILE A 57 9.94 -4.26 -6.87
C ILE A 57 11.13 -4.10 -7.81
N ARG A 58 12.34 -4.01 -7.25
CA ARG A 58 13.59 -3.95 -8.02
C ARG A 58 14.07 -5.36 -8.34
N ASP A 59 14.96 -5.46 -9.32
CA ASP A 59 15.59 -6.74 -9.68
C ASP A 59 16.19 -7.41 -8.45
N ARG A 60 15.93 -8.71 -8.27
CA ARG A 60 16.43 -9.55 -7.17
C ARG A 60 15.93 -9.17 -5.78
N GLU A 61 14.97 -8.25 -5.72
CA GLU A 61 14.35 -7.86 -4.47
C GLU A 61 13.12 -8.72 -4.22
N SER A 62 12.93 -9.20 -2.98
CA SER A 62 11.69 -9.87 -2.61
C SER A 62 10.57 -8.85 -2.44
N PRO A 63 9.30 -9.26 -2.54
CA PRO A 63 8.19 -8.35 -2.25
C PRO A 63 8.30 -7.70 -0.87
N GLU A 64 8.66 -8.45 0.16
CA GLU A 64 8.81 -7.88 1.51
C GLU A 64 9.95 -6.87 1.57
N ALA A 65 11.08 -7.15 0.95
CA ALA A 65 12.21 -6.22 0.91
C ALA A 65 11.83 -4.91 0.19
N ALA A 66 11.10 -5.03 -0.92
CA ALA A 66 10.60 -3.86 -1.66
C ALA A 66 9.65 -3.04 -0.79
N ALA A 67 8.71 -3.70 -0.10
CA ALA A 67 7.77 -3.02 0.77
C ALA A 67 8.48 -2.29 1.92
N LYS A 68 9.51 -2.90 2.50
CA LYS A 68 10.32 -2.27 3.54
C LYS A 68 11.05 -1.03 3.04
N ARG A 69 11.67 -1.14 1.87
CA ARG A 69 12.41 -0.04 1.27
C ARG A 69 11.47 1.13 0.95
N GLU A 70 10.34 0.84 0.29
CA GLU A 70 9.37 1.86 -0.06
C GLU A 70 8.76 2.53 1.18
N PHE A 71 8.48 1.75 2.23
CA PHE A 71 7.98 2.32 3.48
C PHE A 71 8.99 3.31 4.07
N GLY A 72 10.28 2.94 4.08
CA GLY A 72 11.33 3.83 4.57
C GLY A 72 11.45 5.12 3.78
N GLU A 73 11.25 5.05 2.48
CA GLU A 73 11.33 6.22 1.59
C GLU A 73 10.10 7.13 1.73
N GLU A 74 8.91 6.55 1.86
CA GLU A 74 7.66 7.31 1.83
C GLU A 74 7.17 7.77 3.20
N ILE A 75 7.33 6.92 4.21
CA ILE A 75 6.68 7.09 5.52
C ILE A 75 7.70 7.32 6.63
N GLY A 76 8.81 6.58 6.62
CA GLY A 76 9.83 6.70 7.63
C GLY A 76 10.17 5.37 8.30
N ARG A 77 10.37 5.42 9.63
CA ARG A 77 10.85 4.25 10.37
C ARG A 77 9.82 3.13 10.40
N LEU A 78 10.26 1.93 10.00
CA LEU A 78 9.44 0.73 10.01
C LEU A 78 9.18 0.28 11.46
N PRO A 79 7.91 0.02 11.84
CA PRO A 79 7.60 -0.50 13.18
C PRO A 79 7.92 -1.98 13.28
N SER A 80 7.84 -2.52 14.49
CA SER A 80 7.76 -3.98 14.66
C SER A 80 6.41 -4.46 14.16
N TYR A 81 6.40 -5.54 13.40
CA TYR A 81 5.18 -6.05 12.79
C TYR A 81 5.19 -7.57 12.69
N ARG A 82 3.99 -8.15 12.51
CA ARG A 82 3.80 -9.57 12.26
C ARG A 82 2.95 -9.73 11.00
N ILE A 83 3.50 -10.37 9.99
CA ILE A 83 2.77 -10.63 8.74
C ILE A 83 1.63 -11.59 9.03
N THR A 84 0.41 -11.24 8.63
CA THR A 84 -0.79 -12.06 8.79
C THR A 84 -1.29 -12.63 7.48
N GLY A 85 -0.86 -12.08 6.35
CA GLY A 85 -1.23 -12.60 5.04
C GLY A 85 -0.62 -11.78 3.93
N ILE A 86 -0.59 -12.39 2.74
CA ILE A 86 -0.14 -11.71 1.52
C ILE A 86 -1.21 -11.93 0.47
N LYS A 87 -1.73 -10.84 -0.08
CA LYS A 87 -2.69 -10.85 -1.16
C LYS A 87 -2.00 -10.42 -2.44
N ILE A 88 -2.05 -11.26 -3.45
CA ILE A 88 -1.49 -10.92 -4.77
C ILE A 88 -2.63 -10.40 -5.63
N GLN A 89 -2.47 -9.17 -6.12
CA GLN A 89 -3.39 -8.54 -7.05
C GLN A 89 -2.78 -8.68 -8.45
N ASP A 90 -3.38 -9.51 -9.27
CA ASP A 90 -2.91 -9.78 -10.62
C ASP A 90 -3.70 -8.91 -11.60
N CYS A 91 -3.00 -7.99 -12.26
CA CYS A 91 -3.60 -7.14 -13.28
C CYS A 91 -3.51 -7.77 -14.69
N GLY A 92 -2.91 -8.96 -14.80
CA GLY A 92 -2.53 -9.51 -16.09
C GLY A 92 -1.24 -8.91 -16.63
N GLY A 93 -0.82 -9.30 -17.83
CA GLY A 93 0.39 -8.76 -18.46
C GLY A 93 1.66 -9.00 -17.65
N ASN A 94 1.68 -10.02 -16.78
CA ASN A 94 2.80 -10.37 -15.90
C ASN A 94 3.11 -9.32 -14.81
N TRP A 95 2.20 -8.37 -14.57
CA TRP A 95 2.37 -7.40 -13.50
C TRP A 95 1.48 -7.76 -12.32
N GLN A 96 2.08 -7.94 -11.14
CA GLN A 96 1.38 -8.29 -9.91
C GLN A 96 1.76 -7.33 -8.80
N PHE A 97 0.77 -6.96 -7.96
CA PHE A 97 1.03 -6.19 -6.76
C PHE A 97 0.81 -7.08 -5.52
N HIS A 98 1.79 -7.07 -4.63
CA HIS A 98 1.76 -7.85 -3.40
C HIS A 98 1.34 -6.96 -2.24
N VAL A 99 0.14 -7.18 -1.72
CA VAL A 99 -0.35 -6.50 -0.51
C VAL A 99 0.06 -7.35 0.68
N ILE A 100 1.00 -6.86 1.47
CA ILE A 100 1.50 -7.58 2.65
C ILE A 100 0.76 -7.04 3.87
N GLN A 101 -0.21 -7.79 4.35
CA GLN A 101 -0.95 -7.41 5.55
C GLN A 101 -0.14 -7.80 6.78
N ALA A 102 0.07 -6.82 7.65
CA ALA A 102 0.88 -7.02 8.86
C ALA A 102 0.25 -6.29 10.04
N ASP A 103 0.22 -6.96 11.18
CA ASP A 103 -0.33 -6.41 12.40
C ASP A 103 0.76 -5.69 13.20
N VAL A 104 0.39 -4.54 13.78
CA VAL A 104 1.22 -3.79 14.71
C VAL A 104 0.50 -3.73 16.05
N GLU A 105 1.28 -3.60 17.15
CA GLU A 105 0.71 -3.61 18.50
C GLU A 105 0.02 -2.31 18.86
N GLU A 106 0.45 -1.22 18.25
CA GLU A 106 -0.15 0.10 18.48
C GLU A 106 0.01 0.97 17.25
N PRO A 107 -0.92 1.93 17.06
CA PRO A 107 -0.79 2.86 15.96
C PRO A 107 0.44 3.75 16.18
N PHE A 108 1.08 4.13 15.09
CA PHE A 108 2.25 4.99 15.14
C PHE A 108 2.05 6.17 14.20
N SER A 109 2.77 7.26 14.48
CA SER A 109 2.77 8.43 13.60
C SER A 109 3.71 8.18 12.43
N ALA A 110 3.27 8.59 11.26
CA ALA A 110 4.06 8.46 10.03
C ALA A 110 4.39 9.85 9.52
N TYR A 111 5.53 9.97 8.86
CA TYR A 111 5.96 11.23 8.27
C TYR A 111 5.43 11.36 6.86
N CYS A 112 5.24 12.60 6.41
CA CYS A 112 4.95 12.88 5.01
C CYS A 112 6.24 13.09 4.25
N SER A 113 6.25 12.67 3.00
CA SER A 113 7.39 12.84 2.10
C SER A 113 6.96 13.62 0.86
N ALA A 114 7.86 13.76 -0.11
CA ALA A 114 7.51 14.38 -1.40
C ALA A 114 6.42 13.59 -2.15
N GLU A 115 6.27 12.30 -1.86
CA GLU A 115 5.29 11.42 -2.51
C GLU A 115 4.02 11.25 -1.68
N THR A 116 4.00 11.73 -0.43
CA THR A 116 2.92 11.49 0.54
C THR A 116 2.46 12.81 1.15
N ASP A 117 1.22 13.21 0.87
CA ASP A 117 0.66 14.44 1.42
C ASP A 117 0.12 14.28 2.84
N ALA A 118 -0.41 13.10 3.17
CA ALA A 118 -1.01 12.84 4.47
C ALA A 118 -0.98 11.35 4.79
N THR A 119 -1.07 11.02 6.06
CA THR A 119 -1.20 9.65 6.54
C THR A 119 -2.30 9.58 7.58
N GLY A 120 -2.90 8.42 7.77
CA GLY A 120 -3.92 8.24 8.79
C GLY A 120 -4.30 6.78 8.97
N TRP A 121 -4.97 6.51 10.09
CA TRP A 121 -5.49 5.20 10.43
C TRP A 121 -7.01 5.21 10.23
N PHE A 122 -7.50 4.26 9.44
CA PHE A 122 -8.91 4.22 9.04
C PHE A 122 -9.50 2.84 9.24
N THR A 123 -10.74 2.78 9.72
CA THR A 123 -11.52 1.54 9.71
C THR A 123 -11.98 1.26 8.27
N GLN A 124 -12.40 0.02 7.98
CA GLN A 124 -12.94 -0.30 6.66
C GLN A 124 -14.13 0.60 6.30
N ASN A 125 -14.99 0.87 7.28
CA ASN A 125 -16.14 1.74 7.05
C ASN A 125 -15.72 3.16 6.68
N ASN A 126 -14.71 3.70 7.36
CA ASN A 126 -14.20 5.05 7.04
C ASN A 126 -13.47 5.09 5.69
N MET A 127 -12.81 3.98 5.30
CA MET A 127 -12.18 3.89 3.98
C MET A 127 -13.19 4.09 2.85
N SER A 128 -14.41 3.59 3.02
CA SER A 128 -15.41 3.64 1.95
C SER A 128 -15.82 5.06 1.58
N SER A 129 -15.55 6.04 2.44
CA SER A 129 -15.83 7.44 2.16
C SER A 129 -14.62 8.19 1.57
N LEU A 130 -13.47 7.53 1.46
CA LEU A 130 -12.27 8.13 0.89
C LEU A 130 -12.19 7.87 -0.61
N ARG A 131 -11.46 8.75 -1.28
CA ARG A 131 -11.09 8.54 -2.67
C ARG A 131 -9.88 7.60 -2.70
N LEU A 132 -10.12 6.34 -3.02
CA LEU A 132 -9.09 5.29 -2.90
C LEU A 132 -8.34 5.08 -4.21
N HIS A 133 -7.04 4.77 -4.08
CA HIS A 133 -6.24 4.23 -5.17
C HIS A 133 -6.91 2.95 -5.69
N PRO A 134 -6.90 2.69 -7.01
CA PRO A 134 -7.61 1.51 -7.57
C PRO A 134 -7.25 0.18 -6.92
N GLY A 135 -5.98 -0.03 -6.56
CA GLY A 135 -5.54 -1.25 -5.89
C GLY A 135 -6.17 -1.43 -4.52
N LEU A 136 -6.24 -0.36 -3.73
CA LEU A 136 -6.87 -0.41 -2.41
C LEU A 136 -8.38 -0.54 -2.52
N GLN A 137 -8.99 0.10 -3.50
CA GLN A 137 -10.42 -0.05 -3.77
C GLN A 137 -10.77 -1.50 -4.07
N SER A 138 -9.96 -2.17 -4.88
CA SER A 138 -10.13 -3.58 -5.21
C SER A 138 -10.01 -4.46 -3.97
N TRP A 139 -8.99 -4.20 -3.13
CA TRP A 139 -8.82 -4.92 -1.87
C TRP A 139 -10.03 -4.76 -0.97
N LEU A 140 -10.53 -3.53 -0.81
CA LEU A 140 -11.67 -3.25 0.06
C LEU A 140 -12.94 -4.00 -0.39
N ARG A 141 -13.19 -4.07 -1.68
CA ARG A 141 -14.33 -4.79 -2.24
C ARG A 141 -14.29 -6.28 -1.89
N GLU A 142 -13.11 -6.87 -1.81
CA GLU A 142 -12.95 -8.28 -1.49
C GLU A 142 -13.20 -8.59 -0.01
N GLN A 143 -13.23 -7.56 0.84
CA GLN A 143 -13.48 -7.73 2.27
C GLN A 143 -14.98 -7.74 2.62
N THR A 144 -15.84 -7.47 1.69
CA THR A 144 -17.31 -7.40 1.92
C THR A 144 -18.03 -8.63 1.43
#